data_246f4a85589df81c0d7085260cc26d61
#
_entry.id   246f4a85589df81c0d7085260cc26d61
#
_cell.length_a   1.000
_cell.length_b   1.000
_cell.length_c   1.000
_cell.angle_alpha   90.00
_cell.angle_beta   90.00
_cell.angle_gamma   90.00
#
_symmetry.space_group_name_H-M   'P 1'
#
loop_
_entity.id
_entity.type
_entity.pdbx_description
1 polymer ?
#
loop_
_entity_poly.entity_id
_entity_poly.type
_entity_poly.pdbx_seq_one_letter_code
_entity_poly.pdbx_strand_id
1 'polypeptide(L)'
;MDKQQQNPHQNHQQQLSSAKSSRQRCNEWIFRDVPSDTTIEVNGMTFALHKFPLVSRSGRIRKLVAEHRDSDISRVELLNLPGGAESFELAAKFCYGINFEITSCNVAQLCCVSDYLEMTEEFSKDNLGSRAEEYLDSIVCKNLEMCVEVLQQCENLLPLADELKIVSRCIDAIASKACAEQIASSFSRLEYSSSGGLHMNRQTKCEGDWWIEDLSVIRIDLYQRVITAMKCRGVRPESIGASLVHYAQKELTKKSSLWNPYGQTKVELVSTGQERLVVETIISLLPVEKLAVPISFLFGLLRSAVMLDCTIACRLDLERRIGSQLDIATLDDLLIPSFRHAGDTLFDVDTVQRILVNFSQQGDSEDDMDDASVFESDSPHSPSQSALFKVAKLVDNYLAEIAPDANLKLAKFMAVAETLPTHARTIHDGIYRAIDIYLKAHQGLPDADRKKLCKLIDFQKLSQEAGAHAAQNERLPLQSIVQVLYFEQLRLRNALCCSYADDDHKPVHHQSWRISSGALSAAMSPRDNYASLRRENRELKLELARMRMRLNDLEKEHVCMKRDMVKSHSRKFMSSFSKRIGKLSFFGRSSSRGSSSPSRQSYRTDSKVIERTCASTD
;
A
#
# COMPACT_ATOMS: atom_id res chain seq x y z
N MET A 1 44.56 37.01 53.71
CA MET A 1 43.49 37.41 52.77
C MET A 1 43.13 36.19 51.95
N ASP A 2 42.12 35.50 52.40
CA ASP A 2 41.68 34.18 51.96
C ASP A 2 40.95 34.27 50.64
N LYS A 3 41.38 33.44 49.67
CA LYS A 3 40.60 33.11 48.47
C LYS A 3 39.95 31.74 48.69
N GLN A 4 38.67 31.75 48.95
CA GLN A 4 37.85 30.55 48.99
C GLN A 4 37.81 29.90 47.61
N GLN A 5 38.29 28.66 47.53
CA GLN A 5 38.06 27.73 46.45
C GLN A 5 36.63 27.20 46.56
N GLN A 6 35.76 27.57 45.64
CA GLN A 6 34.44 26.97 45.51
C GLN A 6 34.53 25.61 44.75
N ASN A 7 34.03 24.58 45.39
CA ASN A 7 34.06 23.19 44.99
C ASN A 7 33.08 22.93 43.84
N PRO A 8 33.46 22.33 42.72
CA PRO A 8 32.57 22.09 41.57
C PRO A 8 31.44 21.08 41.85
N HIS A 9 31.50 20.32 42.91
CA HIS A 9 30.47 19.33 43.28
C HIS A 9 29.17 19.94 43.85
N GLN A 10 29.17 21.16 44.32
CA GLN A 10 27.95 21.81 44.83
C GLN A 10 27.03 22.35 43.72
N ASN A 11 27.59 22.70 42.56
CA ASN A 11 26.79 23.17 41.43
C ASN A 11 26.03 22.04 40.71
N HIS A 12 26.50 20.80 40.77
CA HIS A 12 25.81 19.66 40.19
C HIS A 12 24.61 19.17 41.02
N GLN A 13 24.69 19.30 42.34
CA GLN A 13 23.57 18.96 43.22
C GLN A 13 22.46 20.01 43.19
N GLN A 14 22.79 21.28 42.99
CA GLN A 14 21.77 22.34 42.84
C GLN A 14 21.08 22.29 41.47
N GLN A 15 21.74 21.86 40.38
CA GLN A 15 21.08 21.66 39.11
C GLN A 15 20.19 20.40 39.08
N LEU A 16 20.54 19.35 39.81
CA LEU A 16 19.71 18.13 39.93
C LEU A 16 18.48 18.37 40.83
N SER A 17 18.56 19.24 41.80
CA SER A 17 17.42 19.61 42.66
C SER A 17 16.46 20.57 41.95
N SER A 18 16.93 21.45 41.06
CA SER A 18 16.07 22.34 40.28
C SER A 18 15.34 21.60 39.13
N ALA A 19 15.95 20.54 38.56
CA ALA A 19 15.31 19.72 37.55
C ALA A 19 14.20 18.79 38.10
N LYS A 20 14.24 18.45 39.41
CA LYS A 20 13.17 17.69 40.06
C LYS A 20 11.97 18.54 40.43
N SER A 21 12.16 19.86 40.62
CA SER A 21 11.09 20.79 41.03
C SER A 21 10.09 21.15 39.91
N SER A 22 10.41 20.93 38.64
CA SER A 22 9.53 21.32 37.54
C SER A 22 8.48 20.26 37.14
N ARG A 23 8.45 19.11 37.82
CA ARG A 23 7.50 18.00 37.53
C ARG A 23 6.33 17.92 38.53
N GLN A 24 6.18 18.89 39.40
CA GLN A 24 5.04 18.95 40.32
C GLN A 24 3.87 19.65 39.60
N ARG A 25 2.89 18.88 39.09
CA ARG A 25 1.61 19.46 38.69
C ARG A 25 0.94 20.04 39.96
N CYS A 26 0.68 21.34 39.94
CA CYS A 26 -0.18 21.95 40.96
C CYS A 26 -1.58 21.35 40.79
N ASN A 27 -2.01 20.56 41.75
CA ASN A 27 -3.38 20.03 41.81
C ASN A 27 -4.32 21.17 42.20
N GLU A 28 -4.64 22.06 41.27
CA GLU A 28 -5.48 23.26 41.53
C GLU A 28 -6.91 22.91 41.97
N TRP A 29 -7.32 21.66 41.72
CA TRP A 29 -8.64 21.13 42.09
C TRP A 29 -8.71 20.54 43.50
N ILE A 30 -7.60 20.47 44.27
CA ILE A 30 -7.57 19.98 45.66
C ILE A 30 -7.75 21.16 46.61
N PHE A 31 -8.48 20.93 47.69
CA PHE A 31 -8.66 21.91 48.76
C PHE A 31 -7.30 22.36 49.32
N ARG A 32 -6.92 23.61 49.06
CA ARG A 32 -5.60 24.16 49.45
C ARG A 32 -5.47 24.35 50.95
N ASP A 33 -6.59 24.41 51.67
CA ASP A 33 -6.63 24.68 53.14
C ASP A 33 -6.40 23.43 53.98
N VAL A 34 -6.38 22.24 53.36
CA VAL A 34 -6.14 20.97 54.08
C VAL A 34 -4.78 20.43 53.66
N PRO A 35 -3.84 20.17 54.57
CA PRO A 35 -2.55 19.60 54.22
C PRO A 35 -2.73 18.15 53.74
N SER A 36 -2.07 17.79 52.63
CA SER A 36 -2.07 16.43 52.12
C SER A 36 -1.40 15.45 53.08
N ASP A 37 -1.98 14.29 53.30
CA ASP A 37 -1.49 13.22 54.17
C ASP A 37 -0.84 12.06 53.39
N THR A 38 -0.84 12.13 52.06
CA THR A 38 -0.20 11.13 51.19
C THR A 38 0.30 11.74 49.87
N THR A 39 1.35 11.16 49.33
CA THR A 39 1.88 11.50 48.02
C THR A 39 1.84 10.27 47.15
N ILE A 40 1.11 10.34 46.03
CA ILE A 40 1.06 9.28 45.00
C ILE A 40 2.01 9.65 43.87
N GLU A 41 2.88 8.73 43.50
CA GLU A 41 3.78 8.88 42.35
C GLU A 41 3.35 7.98 41.19
N VAL A 42 3.19 8.57 40.00
CA VAL A 42 2.81 7.86 38.77
C VAL A 42 3.76 8.29 37.65
N ASN A 43 4.57 7.37 37.14
CA ASN A 43 5.53 7.65 36.08
C ASN A 43 6.41 8.90 36.31
N GLY A 44 6.85 9.11 37.56
CA GLY A 44 7.67 10.25 37.97
C GLY A 44 6.91 11.58 38.19
N MET A 45 5.59 11.57 38.05
CA MET A 45 4.70 12.67 38.42
C MET A 45 4.20 12.43 39.86
N THR A 46 4.22 13.46 40.70
CA THR A 46 3.81 13.37 42.08
C THR A 46 2.51 14.14 42.33
N PHE A 47 1.58 13.49 43.04
CA PHE A 47 0.28 14.03 43.43
C PHE A 47 0.20 14.07 44.96
N ALA A 48 0.12 15.26 45.54
CA ALA A 48 -0.12 15.44 46.98
C ALA A 48 -1.63 15.35 47.23
N LEU A 49 -2.08 14.29 47.91
CA LEU A 49 -3.49 13.92 48.06
C LEU A 49 -3.84 13.56 49.48
N HIS A 50 -5.11 13.21 49.74
CA HIS A 50 -5.61 12.72 51.02
C HIS A 50 -5.98 11.25 50.92
N LYS A 51 -5.60 10.45 51.89
CA LYS A 51 -5.84 9.00 51.95
C LYS A 51 -7.32 8.65 51.89
N PHE A 52 -8.16 9.35 52.65
CA PHE A 52 -9.56 8.98 52.82
C PHE A 52 -10.37 8.94 51.52
N PRO A 53 -10.38 9.98 50.68
CA PRO A 53 -11.10 9.91 49.39
C PRO A 53 -10.64 8.75 48.51
N LEU A 54 -9.34 8.46 48.46
CA LEU A 54 -8.75 7.41 47.64
C LEU A 54 -9.10 6.01 48.16
N VAL A 55 -8.90 5.77 49.46
CA VAL A 55 -9.15 4.48 50.12
C VAL A 55 -10.65 4.13 50.13
N SER A 56 -11.52 5.14 50.13
CA SER A 56 -12.97 4.91 50.08
C SER A 56 -13.46 4.30 48.79
N ARG A 57 -12.77 4.53 47.65
CA ARG A 57 -13.21 4.13 46.31
C ARG A 57 -12.26 3.18 45.57
N SER A 58 -10.99 3.08 46.02
CA SER A 58 -9.98 2.23 45.38
C SER A 58 -9.56 1.08 46.28
N GLY A 59 -9.81 -0.16 45.87
CA GLY A 59 -9.37 -1.37 46.56
C GLY A 59 -7.85 -1.48 46.59
N ARG A 60 -7.18 -1.18 45.49
CA ARG A 60 -5.71 -1.23 45.40
C ARG A 60 -5.03 -0.24 46.31
N ILE A 61 -5.47 1.03 46.34
CA ILE A 61 -4.90 2.03 47.24
C ILE A 61 -5.18 1.65 48.67
N ARG A 62 -6.37 1.09 48.99
CA ARG A 62 -6.70 0.59 50.32
C ARG A 62 -5.72 -0.49 50.78
N LYS A 63 -5.40 -1.48 49.91
CA LYS A 63 -4.43 -2.54 50.19
C LYS A 63 -3.04 -1.97 50.44
N LEU A 64 -2.55 -1.09 49.56
CA LEU A 64 -1.24 -0.46 49.68
C LEU A 64 -1.09 0.37 50.97
N VAL A 65 -2.11 1.13 51.34
CA VAL A 65 -2.11 1.89 52.58
C VAL A 65 -2.17 0.97 53.82
N ALA A 66 -2.86 -0.19 53.74
CA ALA A 66 -2.93 -1.16 54.82
C ALA A 66 -1.61 -1.91 55.04
N GLU A 67 -0.91 -2.26 53.99
CA GLU A 67 0.39 -2.93 54.01
C GLU A 67 1.49 -2.05 54.65
N HIS A 68 1.35 -0.73 54.54
CA HIS A 68 2.34 0.23 55.06
C HIS A 68 1.96 0.84 56.41
N ARG A 69 1.05 0.22 57.17
CA ARG A 69 0.58 0.75 58.48
C ARG A 69 1.70 0.93 59.52
N ASP A 70 2.78 0.14 59.43
CA ASP A 70 3.88 0.15 60.41
C ASP A 70 5.06 1.08 59.99
N SER A 71 5.00 1.64 58.80
CA SER A 71 5.99 2.59 58.31
C SER A 71 5.34 3.96 58.07
N ASP A 72 5.99 5.02 58.52
CA ASP A 72 5.55 6.43 58.35
C ASP A 72 5.66 6.86 56.84
N ILE A 73 5.22 5.97 55.93
CA ILE A 73 5.35 6.17 54.47
C ILE A 73 4.16 6.97 53.99
N SER A 74 4.39 8.26 53.82
CA SER A 74 3.47 9.20 53.19
C SER A 74 3.50 9.12 51.64
N ARG A 75 4.31 8.19 51.04
CA ARG A 75 4.52 8.08 49.60
C ARG A 75 4.17 6.69 49.07
N VAL A 76 3.27 6.64 48.08
CA VAL A 76 2.84 5.42 47.35
C VAL A 76 3.23 5.58 45.90
N GLU A 77 3.97 4.62 45.35
CA GLU A 77 4.33 4.57 43.96
C GLU A 77 3.42 3.59 43.18
N LEU A 78 2.79 4.07 42.11
CA LEU A 78 1.96 3.27 41.23
C LEU A 78 2.74 3.01 39.91
N LEU A 79 3.26 1.79 39.79
CA LEU A 79 4.05 1.36 38.63
C LEU A 79 3.14 0.91 37.49
N ASN A 80 3.49 1.29 36.26
CA ASN A 80 2.80 0.84 35.05
C ASN A 80 1.29 1.12 35.04
N LEU A 81 0.87 2.23 35.60
CA LEU A 81 -0.55 2.61 35.59
C LEU A 81 -1.00 2.89 34.15
N PRO A 82 -2.09 2.24 33.66
CA PRO A 82 -2.62 2.44 32.33
C PRO A 82 -3.01 3.89 32.05
N GLY A 83 -2.58 4.44 30.90
CA GLY A 83 -2.82 5.84 30.56
C GLY A 83 -2.01 6.86 31.41
N GLY A 84 -1.16 6.37 32.31
CA GLY A 84 -0.20 7.21 33.08
C GLY A 84 -0.84 8.24 34.00
N ALA A 85 -0.12 9.34 34.20
CA ALA A 85 -0.49 10.37 35.15
C ALA A 85 -1.83 11.08 34.84
N GLU A 86 -2.18 11.18 33.57
CA GLU A 86 -3.44 11.82 33.12
C GLU A 86 -4.67 10.98 33.51
N SER A 87 -4.59 9.67 33.31
CA SER A 87 -5.66 8.74 33.73
C SER A 87 -5.79 8.67 35.23
N PHE A 88 -4.65 8.71 35.96
CA PHE A 88 -4.68 8.80 37.43
C PHE A 88 -5.33 10.09 37.92
N GLU A 89 -5.05 11.21 37.28
CA GLU A 89 -5.66 12.51 37.67
C GLU A 89 -7.19 12.46 37.56
N LEU A 90 -7.73 11.85 36.47
CA LEU A 90 -9.17 11.68 36.33
C LEU A 90 -9.76 10.75 37.41
N ALA A 91 -9.09 9.63 37.69
CA ALA A 91 -9.52 8.71 38.76
C ALA A 91 -9.47 9.38 40.14
N ALA A 92 -8.44 10.18 40.40
CA ALA A 92 -8.33 10.97 41.64
C ALA A 92 -9.45 12.02 41.74
N LYS A 93 -9.73 12.78 40.68
CA LYS A 93 -10.86 13.71 40.62
C LYS A 93 -12.17 13.03 40.98
N PHE A 94 -12.39 11.83 40.44
CA PHE A 94 -13.57 11.01 40.75
C PHE A 94 -13.62 10.68 42.26
N CYS A 95 -12.51 10.27 42.85
CA CYS A 95 -12.44 9.99 44.30
C CYS A 95 -12.82 11.19 45.15
N TYR A 96 -12.47 12.39 44.71
CA TYR A 96 -12.81 13.64 45.39
C TYR A 96 -14.24 14.15 45.09
N GLY A 97 -15.00 13.43 44.25
CA GLY A 97 -16.35 13.87 43.88
C GLY A 97 -16.37 15.06 42.92
N ILE A 98 -15.27 15.34 42.24
CA ILE A 98 -15.17 16.40 41.23
C ILE A 98 -15.76 15.91 39.93
N ASN A 99 -16.71 16.68 39.42
CA ASN A 99 -17.36 16.34 38.16
C ASN A 99 -16.37 16.55 36.98
N PHE A 100 -16.33 15.55 36.13
CA PHE A 100 -15.69 15.61 34.82
C PHE A 100 -16.55 14.81 33.81
N GLU A 101 -16.38 15.10 32.55
CA GLU A 101 -17.16 14.45 31.48
C GLU A 101 -16.46 13.18 31.05
N ILE A 102 -17.23 12.08 30.96
CA ILE A 102 -16.79 10.85 30.28
C ILE A 102 -17.06 11.04 28.79
N THR A 103 -16.03 10.86 27.96
CA THR A 103 -16.08 11.04 26.50
C THR A 103 -15.48 9.83 25.80
N SER A 104 -15.69 9.70 24.48
CA SER A 104 -15.02 8.71 23.64
C SER A 104 -13.48 8.76 23.73
N CYS A 105 -12.92 9.96 23.99
CA CYS A 105 -11.48 10.14 24.12
C CYS A 105 -10.88 9.64 25.44
N ASN A 106 -11.66 9.49 26.52
CA ASN A 106 -11.14 9.12 27.84
C ASN A 106 -11.73 7.83 28.41
N VAL A 107 -12.83 7.32 27.88
CA VAL A 107 -13.54 6.15 28.44
C VAL A 107 -12.65 4.90 28.49
N ALA A 108 -11.85 4.63 27.46
CA ALA A 108 -10.94 3.48 27.46
C ALA A 108 -9.90 3.56 28.57
N GLN A 109 -9.34 4.76 28.77
CA GLN A 109 -8.39 5.02 29.85
C GLN A 109 -9.06 4.88 31.21
N LEU A 110 -10.30 5.37 31.36
CA LEU A 110 -11.07 5.27 32.62
C LEU A 110 -11.41 3.82 32.95
N CYS A 111 -11.80 2.98 31.97
CA CYS A 111 -11.99 1.56 32.21
C CYS A 111 -10.68 0.88 32.67
N CYS A 112 -9.57 1.13 31.98
CA CYS A 112 -8.29 0.53 32.31
C CYS A 112 -7.75 1.01 33.67
N VAL A 113 -7.83 2.29 34.01
CA VAL A 113 -7.36 2.81 35.28
C VAL A 113 -8.27 2.39 36.43
N SER A 114 -9.58 2.29 36.23
CA SER A 114 -10.51 1.82 37.24
C SER A 114 -10.29 0.35 37.61
N ASP A 115 -10.00 -0.49 36.62
CA ASP A 115 -9.61 -1.89 36.81
C ASP A 115 -8.29 -1.99 37.58
N TYR A 116 -7.26 -1.28 37.12
CA TYR A 116 -5.96 -1.23 37.80
C TYR A 116 -6.05 -0.76 39.27
N LEU A 117 -6.89 0.21 39.55
CA LEU A 117 -7.10 0.74 40.89
C LEU A 117 -8.13 -0.03 41.72
N GLU A 118 -8.74 -1.09 41.14
CA GLU A 118 -9.83 -1.87 41.76
C GLU A 118 -11.00 -0.96 42.21
N MET A 119 -11.47 -0.07 41.32
CA MET A 119 -12.57 0.85 41.59
C MET A 119 -13.90 0.21 41.20
N THR A 120 -14.27 -0.87 41.90
CA THR A 120 -15.47 -1.68 41.66
C THR A 120 -16.61 -1.30 42.62
N GLU A 121 -17.81 -1.85 42.37
CA GLU A 121 -19.00 -1.69 43.20
C GLU A 121 -18.82 -2.27 44.62
N GLU A 122 -17.84 -3.16 44.84
CA GLU A 122 -17.52 -3.71 46.18
C GLU A 122 -17.04 -2.63 47.16
N PHE A 123 -16.37 -1.60 46.65
CA PHE A 123 -15.80 -0.53 47.47
C PHE A 123 -16.70 0.71 47.58
N SER A 124 -17.44 1.00 46.51
CA SER A 124 -18.38 2.13 46.51
C SER A 124 -19.45 1.91 45.44
N LYS A 125 -20.70 2.24 45.78
CA LYS A 125 -21.80 2.23 44.81
C LYS A 125 -21.56 3.29 43.73
N ASP A 126 -21.96 2.99 42.47
CA ASP A 126 -21.77 3.85 41.30
C ASP A 126 -20.29 4.27 41.14
N ASN A 127 -19.37 3.32 41.28
CA ASN A 127 -17.93 3.57 41.18
C ASN A 127 -17.47 3.83 39.76
N LEU A 128 -16.23 4.29 39.59
CA LEU A 128 -15.71 4.72 38.27
C LEU A 128 -15.76 3.61 37.22
N GLY A 129 -15.44 2.37 37.60
CA GLY A 129 -15.50 1.22 36.70
C GLY A 129 -16.89 1.03 36.07
N SER A 130 -17.90 0.93 36.90
CA SER A 130 -19.30 0.75 36.47
C SER A 130 -19.79 1.90 35.57
N ARG A 131 -19.45 3.14 35.92
CA ARG A 131 -19.84 4.33 35.14
C ARG A 131 -19.14 4.39 33.79
N ALA A 132 -17.87 4.04 33.73
CA ALA A 132 -17.13 3.99 32.46
C ALA A 132 -17.66 2.87 31.54
N GLU A 133 -17.96 1.70 32.11
CA GLU A 133 -18.56 0.58 31.36
C GLU A 133 -19.97 0.89 30.87
N GLU A 134 -20.81 1.50 31.70
CA GLU A 134 -22.16 1.93 31.30
C GLU A 134 -22.10 2.94 30.14
N TYR A 135 -21.17 3.90 30.18
CA TYR A 135 -20.98 4.85 29.09
C TYR A 135 -20.52 4.14 27.81
N LEU A 136 -19.59 3.19 27.92
CA LEU A 136 -19.11 2.41 26.78
C LEU A 136 -20.23 1.64 26.11
N ASP A 137 -21.07 0.94 26.88
CA ASP A 137 -22.14 0.10 26.33
C ASP A 137 -23.37 0.91 25.88
N SER A 138 -23.76 1.94 26.65
CA SER A 138 -24.98 2.69 26.39
C SER A 138 -24.83 3.79 25.34
N ILE A 139 -23.64 4.34 25.16
CA ILE A 139 -23.39 5.50 24.30
C ILE A 139 -22.41 5.14 23.19
N VAL A 140 -21.18 4.69 23.51
CA VAL A 140 -20.11 4.45 22.53
C VAL A 140 -20.51 3.33 21.57
N CYS A 141 -20.90 2.17 22.09
CA CYS A 141 -21.28 1.01 21.24
C CYS A 141 -22.53 1.25 20.37
N LYS A 142 -23.24 2.35 20.59
CA LYS A 142 -24.36 2.77 19.73
C LYS A 142 -23.96 3.73 18.61
N ASN A 143 -22.73 4.22 18.60
CA ASN A 143 -22.21 5.14 17.58
C ASN A 143 -20.90 4.60 16.98
N LEU A 144 -20.87 4.44 15.65
CA LEU A 144 -19.69 3.87 14.95
C LEU A 144 -18.49 4.79 15.07
N GLU A 145 -18.64 6.09 14.87
CA GLU A 145 -17.58 7.08 14.96
C GLU A 145 -16.93 7.07 16.35
N MET A 146 -17.75 7.05 17.42
CA MET A 146 -17.25 6.95 18.78
C MET A 146 -16.50 5.63 19.05
N CYS A 147 -16.96 4.50 18.47
CA CYS A 147 -16.22 3.24 18.56
C CYS A 147 -14.84 3.33 17.90
N VAL A 148 -14.73 4.01 16.75
CA VAL A 148 -13.46 4.25 16.05
C VAL A 148 -12.52 5.11 16.91
N GLU A 149 -13.02 6.19 17.51
CA GLU A 149 -12.22 7.03 18.42
C GLU A 149 -11.71 6.24 19.64
N VAL A 150 -12.58 5.42 20.25
CA VAL A 150 -12.18 4.55 21.37
C VAL A 150 -11.12 3.54 20.94
N LEU A 151 -11.23 2.93 19.76
CA LEU A 151 -10.20 2.02 19.25
C LEU A 151 -8.85 2.70 19.05
N GLN A 152 -8.82 3.97 18.61
CA GLN A 152 -7.58 4.74 18.51
C GLN A 152 -6.95 4.98 19.89
N GLN A 153 -7.76 5.27 20.92
CA GLN A 153 -7.26 5.42 22.28
C GLN A 153 -6.73 4.08 22.85
N CYS A 154 -7.34 2.96 22.48
CA CYS A 154 -6.90 1.63 22.91
C CYS A 154 -5.49 1.26 22.41
N GLU A 155 -4.98 1.87 21.35
CA GLU A 155 -3.66 1.56 20.80
C GLU A 155 -2.52 1.65 21.83
N ASN A 156 -2.62 2.62 22.74
CA ASN A 156 -1.64 2.84 23.80
C ASN A 156 -1.97 2.09 25.10
N LEU A 157 -3.14 1.44 25.17
CA LEU A 157 -3.63 0.72 26.35
C LEU A 157 -3.58 -0.79 26.19
N LEU A 158 -3.10 -1.28 25.05
CA LEU A 158 -2.88 -2.72 24.83
C LEU A 158 -1.74 -3.22 25.74
N PRO A 159 -1.83 -4.45 26.27
CA PRO A 159 -2.85 -5.48 26.05
C PRO A 159 -4.10 -5.34 26.94
N LEU A 160 -4.09 -4.51 27.99
CA LEU A 160 -5.15 -4.42 29.00
C LEU A 160 -6.54 -4.09 28.40
N ALA A 161 -6.59 -3.19 27.42
CA ALA A 161 -7.86 -2.87 26.74
C ALA A 161 -8.48 -4.09 26.00
N ASP A 162 -7.68 -5.06 25.61
CA ASP A 162 -8.13 -6.34 25.05
C ASP A 162 -8.62 -7.29 26.16
N GLU A 163 -7.89 -7.40 27.26
CA GLU A 163 -8.26 -8.21 28.42
C GLU A 163 -9.61 -7.77 29.00
N LEU A 164 -9.84 -6.46 29.08
CA LEU A 164 -11.11 -5.85 29.49
C LEU A 164 -12.20 -5.89 28.42
N LYS A 165 -11.93 -6.51 27.26
CA LYS A 165 -12.86 -6.63 26.14
C LYS A 165 -13.38 -5.31 25.56
N ILE A 166 -12.71 -4.18 25.82
CA ILE A 166 -13.08 -2.87 25.26
C ILE A 166 -12.96 -2.92 23.74
N VAL A 167 -11.82 -3.42 23.25
CA VAL A 167 -11.52 -3.53 21.82
C VAL A 167 -12.54 -4.44 21.12
N SER A 168 -12.83 -5.63 21.68
CA SER A 168 -13.78 -6.57 21.07
C SER A 168 -15.20 -6.01 21.02
N ARG A 169 -15.68 -5.32 22.09
CA ARG A 169 -17.01 -4.68 22.11
C ARG A 169 -17.14 -3.59 21.05
N CYS A 170 -16.13 -2.73 20.87
CA CYS A 170 -16.12 -1.71 19.83
C CYS A 170 -16.11 -2.33 18.42
N ILE A 171 -15.29 -3.36 18.18
CA ILE A 171 -15.22 -4.08 16.90
C ILE A 171 -16.58 -4.73 16.57
N ASP A 172 -17.19 -5.39 17.53
CA ASP A 172 -18.51 -6.01 17.36
C ASP A 172 -19.63 -4.99 17.08
N ALA A 173 -19.57 -3.83 17.75
CA ALA A 173 -20.50 -2.73 17.51
C ALA A 173 -20.35 -2.15 16.09
N ILE A 174 -19.12 -1.91 15.64
CA ILE A 174 -18.81 -1.42 14.27
C ILE A 174 -19.34 -2.42 13.24
N ALA A 175 -18.99 -3.70 13.35
CA ALA A 175 -19.41 -4.73 12.41
C ALA A 175 -20.94 -4.91 12.38
N SER A 176 -21.61 -4.83 13.53
CA SER A 176 -23.06 -4.91 13.62
C SER A 176 -23.75 -3.74 12.92
N LYS A 177 -23.23 -2.52 13.10
CA LYS A 177 -23.80 -1.32 12.48
C LYS A 177 -23.60 -1.30 10.97
N ALA A 178 -22.42 -1.61 10.49
CA ALA A 178 -22.14 -1.71 9.05
C ALA A 178 -23.05 -2.74 8.37
N CYS A 179 -23.31 -3.88 9.02
CA CYS A 179 -24.24 -4.89 8.53
C CYS A 179 -25.70 -4.39 8.54
N ALA A 180 -26.14 -3.74 9.61
CA ALA A 180 -27.49 -3.22 9.74
C ALA A 180 -27.81 -2.15 8.68
N GLU A 181 -26.88 -1.25 8.40
CA GLU A 181 -27.03 -0.22 7.38
C GLU A 181 -27.06 -0.79 5.96
N GLN A 182 -26.24 -1.80 5.70
CA GLN A 182 -26.31 -2.53 4.44
C GLN A 182 -27.71 -3.13 4.21
N ILE A 183 -28.30 -3.73 5.24
CA ILE A 183 -29.66 -4.29 5.18
C ILE A 183 -30.68 -3.16 4.93
N ALA A 184 -30.60 -2.06 5.67
CA ALA A 184 -31.50 -0.91 5.51
C ALA A 184 -31.42 -0.31 4.09
N SER A 185 -30.21 -0.12 3.54
CA SER A 185 -30.01 0.39 2.18
C SER A 185 -30.53 -0.58 1.10
N SER A 186 -30.48 -1.89 1.37
CA SER A 186 -31.01 -2.91 0.47
C SER A 186 -32.57 -2.87 0.42
N PHE A 187 -33.23 -2.68 1.55
CA PHE A 187 -34.68 -2.52 1.62
C PHE A 187 -35.14 -1.23 0.92
N SER A 188 -34.48 -0.11 1.13
CA SER A 188 -34.81 1.15 0.46
C SER A 188 -34.73 1.05 -1.07
N ARG A 189 -33.79 0.25 -1.60
CA ARG A 189 -33.71 -0.03 -3.05
C ARG A 189 -34.86 -0.86 -3.57
N LEU A 190 -35.37 -1.84 -2.80
CA LEU A 190 -36.51 -2.67 -3.20
C LEU A 190 -37.80 -1.85 -3.27
N GLU A 191 -38.02 -0.91 -2.34
CA GLU A 191 -39.16 -0.01 -2.36
C GLU A 191 -39.13 0.95 -3.56
N TYR A 192 -37.95 1.44 -3.97
CA TYR A 192 -37.81 2.32 -5.13
C TYR A 192 -37.94 1.59 -6.48
N SER A 193 -37.63 0.29 -6.55
CA SER A 193 -37.76 -0.53 -7.76
C SER A 193 -39.21 -0.85 -8.12
N SER A 194 -40.16 -0.75 -7.18
CA SER A 194 -41.56 -1.02 -7.43
C SER A 194 -42.32 0.16 -8.07
N SER A 195 -41.70 1.35 -8.16
CA SER A 195 -42.26 2.50 -8.88
C SER A 195 -41.47 2.76 -10.17
N GLY A 196 -41.79 2.01 -11.21
CA GLY A 196 -41.27 1.96 -12.57
C GLY A 196 -40.56 3.20 -13.10
N GLY A 197 -39.21 3.14 -13.15
CA GLY A 197 -38.38 4.12 -13.80
C GLY A 197 -37.02 3.53 -14.18
N LEU A 198 -36.92 3.01 -15.42
CA LEU A 198 -35.66 2.59 -16.04
C LEU A 198 -34.75 3.78 -16.26
N HIS A 199 -33.87 4.06 -15.32
CA HIS A 199 -32.63 4.80 -15.58
C HIS A 199 -31.44 4.04 -15.02
N MET A 200 -30.82 3.26 -15.90
CA MET A 200 -29.49 2.70 -15.72
C MET A 200 -28.48 3.86 -15.69
N ASN A 201 -28.20 4.40 -14.53
CA ASN A 201 -27.00 5.24 -14.35
C ASN A 201 -25.95 4.44 -13.56
N ARG A 202 -24.97 3.99 -14.29
CA ARG A 202 -23.77 3.28 -13.82
C ARG A 202 -22.90 4.27 -13.07
N GLN A 203 -22.65 4.04 -11.83
CA GLN A 203 -21.84 4.80 -10.84
C GLN A 203 -22.66 5.52 -9.77
N THR A 204 -23.40 4.77 -8.99
CA THR A 204 -23.78 5.26 -7.66
C THR A 204 -22.71 4.80 -6.68
N LYS A 205 -21.95 5.75 -6.12
CA LYS A 205 -21.34 5.58 -4.79
C LYS A 205 -22.43 4.98 -3.92
N CYS A 206 -22.16 3.84 -3.30
CA CYS A 206 -23.11 3.24 -2.37
C CYS A 206 -23.27 4.24 -1.20
N GLU A 207 -24.41 4.93 -1.14
CA GLU A 207 -24.74 5.89 -0.07
C GLU A 207 -24.74 5.27 1.34
N GLY A 208 -24.52 3.95 1.45
CA GLY A 208 -24.46 3.22 2.70
C GLY A 208 -23.07 2.88 3.24
N ASP A 209 -22.00 3.31 2.56
CA ASP A 209 -20.63 2.93 2.93
C ASP A 209 -19.83 4.11 3.52
N TRP A 210 -20.50 5.05 4.19
CA TRP A 210 -19.90 6.23 4.83
C TRP A 210 -18.82 5.89 5.86
N TRP A 211 -18.91 4.75 6.51
CA TRP A 211 -17.96 4.24 7.50
C TRP A 211 -16.56 3.94 6.95
N ILE A 212 -16.38 3.88 5.62
CA ILE A 212 -15.10 3.58 4.97
C ILE A 212 -14.02 4.60 5.34
N GLU A 213 -14.39 5.87 5.35
CA GLU A 213 -13.45 6.96 5.68
C GLU A 213 -13.06 6.90 7.16
N ASP A 214 -14.00 6.62 8.04
CA ASP A 214 -13.78 6.55 9.49
C ASP A 214 -12.83 5.40 9.86
N LEU A 215 -13.01 4.21 9.25
CA LEU A 215 -12.13 3.07 9.51
C LEU A 215 -10.70 3.28 9.02
N SER A 216 -10.47 4.21 8.11
CA SER A 216 -9.15 4.45 7.53
C SER A 216 -8.13 5.10 8.47
N VAL A 217 -8.54 5.53 9.67
CA VAL A 217 -7.68 6.15 10.68
C VAL A 217 -7.16 5.15 11.72
N ILE A 218 -7.72 3.95 11.75
CA ILE A 218 -7.36 2.88 12.70
C ILE A 218 -6.05 2.23 12.28
N ARG A 219 -5.24 1.82 13.26
CA ARG A 219 -3.99 1.08 13.03
C ARG A 219 -4.27 -0.27 12.35
N ILE A 220 -3.36 -0.73 11.49
CA ILE A 220 -3.57 -1.91 10.60
C ILE A 220 -3.98 -3.20 11.34
N ASP A 221 -3.46 -3.44 12.53
CA ASP A 221 -3.79 -4.62 13.33
C ASP A 221 -5.25 -4.59 13.86
N LEU A 222 -5.71 -3.44 14.34
CA LEU A 222 -7.11 -3.26 14.74
C LEU A 222 -8.02 -3.22 13.51
N TYR A 223 -7.60 -2.58 12.42
CA TYR A 223 -8.33 -2.58 11.15
C TYR A 223 -8.56 -4.00 10.62
N GLN A 224 -7.54 -4.86 10.68
CA GLN A 224 -7.65 -6.28 10.31
C GLN A 224 -8.75 -6.98 11.12
N ARG A 225 -8.79 -6.75 12.44
CA ARG A 225 -9.80 -7.35 13.33
C ARG A 225 -11.22 -6.86 12.99
N VAL A 226 -11.37 -5.55 12.71
CA VAL A 226 -12.66 -4.96 12.30
C VAL A 226 -13.15 -5.57 10.99
N ILE A 227 -12.31 -5.60 9.94
CA ILE A 227 -12.68 -6.17 8.63
C ILE A 227 -13.01 -7.66 8.75
N THR A 228 -12.25 -8.41 9.56
CA THR A 228 -12.55 -9.83 9.82
C THR A 228 -13.91 -10.02 10.48
N ALA A 229 -14.24 -9.21 11.50
CA ALA A 229 -15.55 -9.24 12.14
C ALA A 229 -16.70 -8.86 11.18
N MET A 230 -16.48 -7.87 10.31
CA MET A 230 -17.44 -7.47 9.28
C MET A 230 -17.70 -8.60 8.26
N LYS A 231 -16.64 -9.30 7.82
CA LYS A 231 -16.78 -10.48 6.96
C LYS A 231 -17.60 -11.60 7.63
N CYS A 232 -17.30 -11.91 8.89
CA CYS A 232 -18.03 -12.92 9.66
C CYS A 232 -19.52 -12.57 9.83
N ARG A 233 -19.89 -11.30 9.79
CA ARG A 233 -21.29 -10.84 9.87
C ARG A 233 -21.97 -10.70 8.50
N GLY A 234 -21.28 -11.00 7.40
CA GLY A 234 -21.82 -11.00 6.05
C GLY A 234 -21.93 -9.60 5.43
N VAL A 235 -21.06 -8.67 5.78
CA VAL A 235 -20.94 -7.40 5.05
C VAL A 235 -20.49 -7.68 3.62
N ARG A 236 -21.10 -6.99 2.66
CA ARG A 236 -20.87 -7.22 1.21
C ARG A 236 -19.38 -7.16 0.84
N PRO A 237 -18.93 -8.12 0.01
CA PRO A 237 -17.53 -8.16 -0.45
C PRO A 237 -17.08 -6.88 -1.17
N GLU A 238 -18.00 -6.23 -1.91
CA GLU A 238 -17.72 -4.99 -2.65
C GLU A 238 -17.46 -3.82 -1.69
N SER A 239 -18.23 -3.72 -0.59
CA SER A 239 -18.04 -2.68 0.44
C SER A 239 -16.73 -2.90 1.20
N ILE A 240 -16.40 -4.14 1.52
CA ILE A 240 -15.10 -4.51 2.10
C ILE A 240 -13.97 -4.19 1.12
N GLY A 241 -14.13 -4.54 -0.15
CA GLY A 241 -13.18 -4.22 -1.20
C GLY A 241 -12.93 -2.72 -1.33
N ALA A 242 -13.99 -1.91 -1.32
CA ALA A 242 -13.89 -0.45 -1.36
C ALA A 242 -13.15 0.12 -0.14
N SER A 243 -13.41 -0.43 1.07
CA SER A 243 -12.71 -0.05 2.29
C SER A 243 -11.21 -0.37 2.21
N LEU A 244 -10.84 -1.57 1.72
CA LEU A 244 -9.44 -1.96 1.54
C LEU A 244 -8.71 -1.06 0.52
N VAL A 245 -9.37 -0.70 -0.58
CA VAL A 245 -8.83 0.24 -1.58
C VAL A 245 -8.57 1.61 -0.94
N HIS A 246 -9.55 2.14 -0.20
CA HIS A 246 -9.43 3.43 0.46
C HIS A 246 -8.32 3.44 1.52
N TYR A 247 -8.27 2.40 2.36
CA TYR A 247 -7.24 2.25 3.40
C TYR A 247 -5.83 2.18 2.78
N ALA A 248 -5.66 1.34 1.74
CA ALA A 248 -4.39 1.22 1.03
C ALA A 248 -3.95 2.54 0.39
N GLN A 249 -4.86 3.24 -0.28
CA GLN A 249 -4.57 4.54 -0.89
C GLN A 249 -4.11 5.55 0.16
N LYS A 250 -4.80 5.64 1.29
CA LYS A 250 -4.47 6.57 2.37
C LYS A 250 -3.12 6.26 3.00
N GLU A 251 -2.83 4.99 3.31
CA GLU A 251 -1.57 4.59 3.95
C GLU A 251 -0.37 4.65 3.00
N LEU A 252 -0.53 4.26 1.74
CA LEU A 252 0.56 4.30 0.77
C LEU A 252 0.83 5.72 0.24
N THR A 253 -0.20 6.59 0.14
CA THR A 253 -0.02 7.99 -0.30
C THR A 253 0.51 8.90 0.78
N LYS A 254 0.14 8.72 2.05
CA LYS A 254 0.70 9.51 3.17
C LYS A 254 2.23 9.49 3.19
N LYS A 255 2.84 8.39 2.72
CA LYS A 255 4.27 8.17 2.76
C LYS A 255 4.98 8.55 1.45
N SER A 256 4.27 8.58 0.31
CA SER A 256 4.81 9.10 -0.95
C SER A 256 5.02 10.61 -0.93
N SER A 257 4.33 11.35 -0.06
CA SER A 257 4.55 12.78 0.22
C SER A 257 5.88 13.06 0.95
N LEU A 258 6.53 12.05 1.54
CA LEU A 258 7.86 12.13 2.15
C LEU A 258 9.00 12.06 1.12
N TRP A 259 8.69 12.07 -0.16
CA TRP A 259 9.66 12.21 -1.26
C TRP A 259 10.08 13.68 -1.43
N ASN A 260 10.55 14.25 -0.34
CA ASN A 260 11.22 15.54 -0.36
C ASN A 260 12.71 15.30 -0.62
N PRO A 261 13.30 15.73 -1.75
CA PRO A 261 14.70 15.45 -2.11
C PRO A 261 15.73 16.09 -1.18
N TYR A 262 15.31 16.82 -0.15
CA TYR A 262 16.18 17.54 0.78
C TYR A 262 16.03 17.15 2.26
N GLY A 263 15.20 16.15 2.61
CA GLY A 263 14.98 15.72 3.99
C GLY A 263 15.96 14.63 4.44
N GLN A 264 16.92 14.99 5.28
CA GLN A 264 17.87 14.06 5.92
C GLN A 264 17.17 13.11 6.89
N THR A 265 17.49 11.87 6.84
CA THR A 265 16.81 10.63 7.09
C THR A 265 17.46 9.80 8.18
N LYS A 266 16.68 9.44 9.17
CA LYS A 266 16.99 8.36 10.12
C LYS A 266 15.83 7.32 10.22
N VAL A 267 14.81 7.48 9.38
CA VAL A 267 13.50 6.80 9.53
C VAL A 267 13.27 5.68 8.50
N GLU A 268 14.14 5.54 7.46
CA GLU A 268 13.84 4.74 6.26
C GLU A 268 13.80 3.22 6.44
N LEU A 269 14.56 2.63 7.38
CA LEU A 269 14.57 1.17 7.56
C LEU A 269 13.37 0.63 8.36
N VAL A 270 12.79 1.46 9.22
CA VAL A 270 11.60 1.10 10.00
C VAL A 270 10.34 1.27 9.14
N SER A 271 10.34 2.24 8.22
CA SER A 271 9.23 2.54 7.32
C SER A 271 8.94 1.39 6.34
N THR A 272 9.97 0.82 5.70
CA THR A 272 9.79 -0.27 4.72
C THR A 272 9.22 -1.55 5.34
N GLY A 273 9.59 -1.88 6.56
CA GLY A 273 9.02 -3.05 7.27
C GLY A 273 7.54 -2.87 7.59
N GLN A 274 7.13 -1.66 7.95
CA GLN A 274 5.74 -1.35 8.27
C GLN A 274 4.86 -1.28 7.01
N GLU A 275 5.39 -0.76 5.90
CA GLU A 275 4.71 -0.76 4.61
C GLU A 275 4.47 -2.17 4.07
N ARG A 276 5.48 -3.02 4.20
CA ARG A 276 5.36 -4.45 3.86
C ARG A 276 4.25 -5.12 4.67
N LEU A 277 4.22 -4.90 6.00
CA LEU A 277 3.18 -5.46 6.86
C LEU A 277 1.78 -4.99 6.44
N VAL A 278 1.62 -3.70 6.12
CA VAL A 278 0.35 -3.16 5.63
C VAL A 278 -0.08 -3.83 4.34
N VAL A 279 0.81 -3.96 3.34
CA VAL A 279 0.49 -4.60 2.07
C VAL A 279 0.15 -6.09 2.26
N GLU A 280 0.93 -6.84 3.03
CA GLU A 280 0.67 -8.26 3.31
C GLU A 280 -0.66 -8.46 4.05
N THR A 281 -0.98 -7.58 5.01
CA THR A 281 -2.26 -7.62 5.73
C THR A 281 -3.43 -7.33 4.80
N ILE A 282 -3.33 -6.29 3.95
CA ILE A 282 -4.38 -5.97 2.97
C ILE A 282 -4.63 -7.15 2.04
N ILE A 283 -3.57 -7.79 1.53
CA ILE A 283 -3.69 -8.96 0.65
C ILE A 283 -4.44 -10.10 1.37
N SER A 284 -4.12 -10.37 2.63
CA SER A 284 -4.80 -11.41 3.43
C SER A 284 -6.29 -11.11 3.66
N LEU A 285 -6.64 -9.83 3.62
CA LEU A 285 -8.02 -9.36 3.82
C LEU A 285 -8.83 -9.24 2.53
N LEU A 286 -8.26 -9.46 1.35
CA LEU A 286 -9.00 -9.37 0.10
C LEU A 286 -10.21 -10.34 0.10
N PRO A 287 -11.39 -9.91 -0.38
CA PRO A 287 -12.52 -10.81 -0.61
C PRO A 287 -12.19 -11.91 -1.62
N VAL A 288 -12.82 -13.07 -1.49
CA VAL A 288 -12.65 -14.20 -2.42
C VAL A 288 -13.42 -13.96 -3.72
N GLU A 289 -14.52 -13.23 -3.64
CA GLU A 289 -15.45 -12.96 -4.72
C GLU A 289 -14.78 -12.18 -5.85
N LYS A 290 -15.02 -12.62 -7.08
CA LYS A 290 -14.57 -11.93 -8.29
C LYS A 290 -15.21 -10.53 -8.35
N LEU A 291 -14.47 -9.56 -8.85
CA LEU A 291 -14.93 -8.16 -9.04
C LEU A 291 -15.22 -7.36 -7.75
N ALA A 292 -15.11 -7.95 -6.56
CA ALA A 292 -15.24 -7.21 -5.31
C ALA A 292 -14.18 -6.10 -5.17
N VAL A 293 -13.07 -6.23 -5.87
CA VAL A 293 -11.96 -5.28 -5.90
C VAL A 293 -11.58 -4.99 -7.37
N PRO A 294 -11.34 -3.72 -7.74
CA PRO A 294 -10.91 -3.38 -9.09
C PRO A 294 -9.60 -4.07 -9.48
N ILE A 295 -9.52 -4.62 -10.70
CA ILE A 295 -8.32 -5.33 -11.16
C ILE A 295 -7.07 -4.43 -11.19
N SER A 296 -7.21 -3.16 -11.53
CA SER A 296 -6.11 -2.19 -11.50
C SER A 296 -5.51 -2.00 -10.10
N PHE A 297 -6.35 -2.12 -9.06
CA PHE A 297 -5.88 -2.09 -7.67
C PHE A 297 -5.10 -3.36 -7.32
N LEU A 298 -5.54 -4.54 -7.76
CA LEU A 298 -4.79 -5.80 -7.58
C LEU A 298 -3.41 -5.74 -8.24
N PHE A 299 -3.32 -5.21 -9.46
CA PHE A 299 -2.03 -4.96 -10.12
C PHE A 299 -1.19 -3.92 -9.37
N GLY A 300 -1.83 -2.89 -8.79
CA GLY A 300 -1.16 -1.91 -7.92
C GLY A 300 -0.55 -2.56 -6.68
N LEU A 301 -1.31 -3.43 -6.00
CA LEU A 301 -0.82 -4.22 -4.86
C LEU A 301 0.31 -5.18 -5.27
N LEU A 302 0.20 -5.84 -6.44
CA LEU A 302 1.24 -6.74 -6.94
C LEU A 302 2.56 -5.98 -7.19
N ARG A 303 2.51 -4.80 -7.82
CA ARG A 303 3.68 -3.93 -7.99
C ARG A 303 4.28 -3.54 -6.64
N SER A 304 3.45 -3.16 -5.67
CA SER A 304 3.90 -2.81 -4.31
C SER A 304 4.50 -4.03 -3.59
N ALA A 305 3.90 -5.21 -3.73
CA ALA A 305 4.40 -6.46 -3.14
C ALA A 305 5.75 -6.90 -3.71
N VAL A 306 6.00 -6.63 -5.01
CA VAL A 306 7.31 -6.88 -5.63
C VAL A 306 8.34 -5.86 -5.14
N MET A 307 7.98 -4.58 -5.05
CA MET A 307 8.88 -3.50 -4.60
C MET A 307 9.29 -3.65 -3.13
N LEU A 308 8.36 -4.06 -2.27
CA LEU A 308 8.57 -4.22 -0.83
C LEU A 308 9.09 -5.61 -0.45
N ASP A 309 9.36 -6.46 -1.44
CA ASP A 309 9.77 -7.85 -1.25
C ASP A 309 8.87 -8.62 -0.27
N CYS A 310 7.55 -8.51 -0.47
CA CYS A 310 6.55 -9.27 0.27
C CYS A 310 6.71 -10.78 0.06
N THR A 311 6.11 -11.58 0.93
CA THR A 311 6.17 -13.03 0.88
C THR A 311 5.73 -13.58 -0.47
N ILE A 312 6.33 -14.69 -0.90
CA ILE A 312 5.99 -15.36 -2.16
C ILE A 312 4.51 -15.76 -2.18
N ALA A 313 3.98 -16.21 -1.03
CA ALA A 313 2.58 -16.58 -0.89
C ALA A 313 1.63 -15.43 -1.25
N CYS A 314 1.90 -14.21 -0.77
CA CYS A 314 1.12 -13.02 -1.09
C CYS A 314 1.16 -12.69 -2.59
N ARG A 315 2.34 -12.78 -3.21
CA ARG A 315 2.49 -12.53 -4.65
C ARG A 315 1.73 -13.56 -5.49
N LEU A 316 1.82 -14.84 -5.15
CA LEU A 316 1.11 -15.92 -5.85
C LEU A 316 -0.41 -15.83 -5.67
N ASP A 317 -0.89 -15.41 -4.49
CA ASP A 317 -2.32 -15.19 -4.26
C ASP A 317 -2.86 -14.06 -5.14
N LEU A 318 -2.13 -12.94 -5.24
CA LEU A 318 -2.47 -11.84 -6.16
C LEU A 318 -2.45 -12.29 -7.62
N GLU A 319 -1.42 -13.04 -8.06
CA GLU A 319 -1.33 -13.56 -9.43
C GLU A 319 -2.53 -14.45 -9.78
N ARG A 320 -2.98 -15.29 -8.83
CA ARG A 320 -4.17 -16.14 -8.99
C ARG A 320 -5.45 -15.31 -9.10
N ARG A 321 -5.65 -14.32 -8.20
CA ARG A 321 -6.81 -13.42 -8.20
C ARG A 321 -6.88 -12.56 -9.46
N ILE A 322 -5.75 -12.05 -9.94
CA ILE A 322 -5.65 -11.32 -11.20
C ILE A 322 -5.99 -12.24 -12.38
N GLY A 323 -5.42 -13.46 -12.40
CA GLY A 323 -5.73 -14.46 -13.42
C GLY A 323 -7.23 -14.72 -13.53
N SER A 324 -7.94 -14.81 -12.39
CA SER A 324 -9.38 -15.13 -12.38
C SER A 324 -10.29 -14.08 -13.03
N GLN A 325 -9.82 -12.86 -13.28
CA GLN A 325 -10.56 -11.76 -13.89
C GLN A 325 -9.74 -11.00 -14.95
N LEU A 326 -8.81 -11.69 -15.61
CA LEU A 326 -7.88 -11.08 -16.55
C LEU A 326 -8.56 -10.50 -17.80
N ASP A 327 -9.75 -10.97 -18.14
CA ASP A 327 -10.54 -10.51 -19.30
C ASP A 327 -11.01 -9.05 -19.21
N ILE A 328 -10.94 -8.44 -18.02
CA ILE A 328 -11.24 -7.01 -17.82
C ILE A 328 -9.98 -6.15 -17.64
N ALA A 329 -8.79 -6.74 -17.66
CA ALA A 329 -7.52 -6.02 -17.54
C ALA A 329 -7.22 -5.16 -18.76
N THR A 330 -6.46 -4.09 -18.53
CA THR A 330 -5.93 -3.23 -19.59
C THR A 330 -4.46 -3.53 -19.89
N LEU A 331 -3.97 -3.05 -21.03
CA LEU A 331 -2.56 -3.18 -21.36
C LEU A 331 -1.63 -2.54 -20.31
N ASP A 332 -2.03 -1.38 -19.78
CA ASP A 332 -1.26 -0.65 -18.77
C ASP A 332 -1.12 -1.44 -17.45
N ASP A 333 -2.10 -2.30 -17.15
CA ASP A 333 -2.05 -3.18 -15.97
C ASP A 333 -0.97 -4.25 -16.12
N LEU A 334 -0.86 -4.89 -17.30
CA LEU A 334 0.12 -5.95 -17.59
C LEU A 334 1.56 -5.43 -17.67
N LEU A 335 1.77 -4.15 -17.88
CA LEU A 335 3.10 -3.56 -17.96
C LEU A 335 3.68 -3.37 -16.55
N ILE A 336 4.04 -4.50 -15.93
CA ILE A 336 4.67 -4.56 -14.60
C ILE A 336 6.16 -4.26 -14.77
N PRO A 337 6.70 -3.20 -14.16
CA PRO A 337 8.13 -2.89 -14.27
C PRO A 337 8.99 -3.98 -13.65
N SER A 338 10.09 -4.34 -14.30
CA SER A 338 11.10 -5.20 -13.69
C SER A 338 11.99 -4.38 -12.76
N PHE A 339 11.97 -4.69 -11.47
CA PHE A 339 12.80 -4.03 -10.45
C PHE A 339 14.12 -4.76 -10.19
N ARG A 340 14.46 -5.76 -11.00
CA ARG A 340 15.67 -6.56 -10.88
C ARG A 340 16.88 -5.88 -11.55
N HIS A 341 18.00 -6.56 -11.57
CA HIS A 341 19.34 -6.03 -11.90
C HIS A 341 19.47 -5.39 -13.29
N ALA A 342 20.54 -4.62 -13.48
CA ALA A 342 20.93 -4.07 -14.78
C ALA A 342 21.16 -5.19 -15.81
N GLY A 343 20.49 -5.11 -16.97
CA GLY A 343 20.53 -6.14 -18.03
C GLY A 343 19.28 -7.02 -18.13
N ASP A 344 18.32 -6.87 -17.21
CA ASP A 344 17.03 -7.53 -17.31
C ASP A 344 16.09 -6.74 -18.23
N THR A 345 15.00 -7.43 -18.64
CA THR A 345 13.92 -6.81 -19.41
C THR A 345 13.30 -5.61 -18.68
N LEU A 346 12.78 -4.65 -19.45
CA LEU A 346 12.06 -3.48 -18.90
C LEU A 346 10.86 -3.89 -18.05
N PHE A 347 10.20 -4.99 -18.45
CA PHE A 347 9.00 -5.50 -17.78
C PHE A 347 9.23 -6.90 -17.22
N ASP A 348 8.52 -7.23 -16.15
CA ASP A 348 8.53 -8.56 -15.52
C ASP A 348 7.63 -9.52 -16.30
N VAL A 349 8.20 -10.10 -17.35
CA VAL A 349 7.51 -11.04 -18.26
C VAL A 349 7.15 -12.34 -17.55
N ASP A 350 7.97 -12.77 -16.59
CA ASP A 350 7.76 -14.03 -15.86
C ASP A 350 6.48 -13.97 -14.99
N THR A 351 6.24 -12.83 -14.32
CA THR A 351 5.01 -12.61 -13.55
C THR A 351 3.78 -12.60 -14.44
N VAL A 352 3.85 -11.95 -15.61
CA VAL A 352 2.73 -11.93 -16.55
C VAL A 352 2.45 -13.34 -17.10
N GLN A 353 3.49 -14.13 -17.39
CA GLN A 353 3.33 -15.51 -17.80
C GLN A 353 2.61 -16.35 -16.74
N ARG A 354 2.97 -16.23 -15.46
CA ARG A 354 2.28 -16.95 -14.36
C ARG A 354 0.81 -16.54 -14.24
N ILE A 355 0.50 -15.24 -14.39
CA ILE A 355 -0.89 -14.74 -14.39
C ILE A 355 -1.68 -15.38 -15.55
N LEU A 356 -1.09 -15.48 -16.75
CA LEU A 356 -1.72 -16.11 -17.90
C LEU A 356 -1.93 -17.62 -17.70
N VAL A 357 -0.97 -18.31 -17.07
CA VAL A 357 -1.11 -19.73 -16.71
C VAL A 357 -2.27 -19.89 -15.71
N ASN A 358 -2.36 -19.05 -14.68
CA ASN A 358 -3.47 -19.06 -13.74
C ASN A 358 -4.82 -18.81 -14.42
N PHE A 359 -4.88 -17.93 -15.44
CA PHE A 359 -6.08 -17.72 -16.24
C PHE A 359 -6.47 -18.97 -17.03
N SER A 360 -5.50 -19.65 -17.65
CA SER A 360 -5.74 -20.84 -18.47
C SER A 360 -6.14 -22.07 -17.66
N GLN A 361 -5.65 -22.18 -16.41
CA GLN A 361 -5.88 -23.32 -15.51
C GLN A 361 -7.18 -23.23 -14.71
N GLN A 362 -7.99 -22.19 -14.87
CA GLN A 362 -9.27 -22.07 -14.15
C GLN A 362 -10.30 -23.17 -14.45
N GLY A 363 -9.97 -24.09 -15.36
CA GLY A 363 -10.83 -25.21 -15.74
C GLY A 363 -10.50 -26.56 -15.11
N ASP A 364 -9.32 -26.72 -14.48
CA ASP A 364 -8.76 -28.03 -14.16
C ASP A 364 -8.79 -28.38 -12.67
N SER A 365 -9.46 -27.64 -11.81
CA SER A 365 -9.67 -28.06 -10.42
C SER A 365 -10.87 -29.00 -10.35
N GLU A 366 -10.68 -30.24 -10.78
CA GLU A 366 -11.53 -31.37 -10.40
C GLU A 366 -11.24 -31.70 -8.94
N ASP A 367 -12.11 -31.23 -8.03
CA ASP A 367 -12.28 -31.90 -6.75
C ASP A 367 -13.04 -33.20 -7.02
N ASP A 368 -12.32 -34.32 -7.02
CA ASP A 368 -12.85 -35.67 -6.88
C ASP A 368 -13.66 -35.76 -5.59
N MET A 369 -14.97 -35.62 -5.65
CA MET A 369 -15.91 -36.15 -4.70
C MET A 369 -17.16 -36.63 -5.43
N ASP A 370 -17.29 -37.96 -5.52
CA ASP A 370 -18.50 -38.68 -5.83
C ASP A 370 -19.72 -38.09 -5.11
N ASP A 371 -20.67 -37.53 -5.83
CA ASP A 371 -22.09 -37.86 -5.57
C ASP A 371 -22.96 -37.53 -6.78
N ALA A 372 -23.70 -38.56 -7.20
CA ALA A 372 -24.62 -38.52 -8.31
C ALA A 372 -25.88 -37.74 -7.97
N SER A 373 -26.04 -36.52 -8.50
CA SER A 373 -27.36 -35.93 -8.67
C SER A 373 -27.42 -35.11 -9.96
N VAL A 374 -28.16 -35.64 -10.91
CA VAL A 374 -28.53 -35.05 -12.20
C VAL A 374 -29.43 -33.84 -11.94
N PHE A 375 -28.84 -32.64 -12.03
CA PHE A 375 -29.58 -31.42 -12.40
C PHE A 375 -28.64 -30.59 -13.28
N GLU A 376 -29.13 -30.24 -14.48
CA GLU A 376 -28.49 -29.31 -15.39
C GLU A 376 -28.26 -27.98 -14.66
N SER A 377 -27.04 -27.73 -14.24
CA SER A 377 -26.57 -26.41 -13.85
C SER A 377 -25.34 -26.12 -14.67
N ASP A 378 -25.39 -25.04 -15.46
CA ASP A 378 -24.28 -24.43 -16.18
C ASP A 378 -23.05 -24.35 -15.25
N SER A 379 -22.16 -25.32 -15.37
CA SER A 379 -20.88 -25.32 -14.66
C SER A 379 -19.92 -24.37 -15.41
N PRO A 380 -19.52 -23.26 -14.82
CA PRO A 380 -18.59 -22.33 -15.45
C PRO A 380 -17.14 -22.74 -15.13
N HIS A 381 -16.66 -23.87 -15.64
CA HIS A 381 -15.33 -24.37 -15.29
C HIS A 381 -14.20 -24.13 -16.31
N SER A 382 -14.47 -23.49 -17.44
CA SER A 382 -13.43 -22.97 -18.32
C SER A 382 -13.69 -21.50 -18.67
N PRO A 383 -12.63 -20.69 -18.96
CA PRO A 383 -12.82 -19.31 -19.38
C PRO A 383 -13.80 -19.26 -20.55
N SER A 384 -14.80 -18.38 -20.48
CA SER A 384 -15.76 -18.23 -21.59
C SER A 384 -15.00 -17.89 -22.88
N GLN A 385 -15.53 -18.36 -24.03
CA GLN A 385 -14.94 -18.07 -25.34
C GLN A 385 -14.71 -16.56 -25.52
N SER A 386 -15.62 -15.73 -25.02
CA SER A 386 -15.48 -14.27 -25.05
C SER A 386 -14.30 -13.77 -24.20
N ALA A 387 -14.09 -14.32 -23.00
CA ALA A 387 -12.96 -14.00 -22.15
C ALA A 387 -11.63 -14.39 -22.82
N LEU A 388 -11.57 -15.59 -23.42
CA LEU A 388 -10.39 -16.04 -24.17
C LEU A 388 -10.02 -15.09 -25.32
N PHE A 389 -11.00 -14.62 -26.09
CA PHE A 389 -10.74 -13.67 -27.19
C PHE A 389 -10.23 -12.31 -26.67
N LYS A 390 -10.81 -11.81 -25.57
CA LYS A 390 -10.36 -10.55 -24.96
C LYS A 390 -8.92 -10.66 -24.46
N VAL A 391 -8.62 -11.75 -23.74
CA VAL A 391 -7.27 -11.99 -23.20
C VAL A 391 -6.26 -12.24 -24.32
N ALA A 392 -6.61 -12.97 -25.38
CA ALA A 392 -5.74 -13.16 -26.54
C ALA A 392 -5.36 -11.82 -27.19
N LYS A 393 -6.34 -10.95 -27.42
CA LYS A 393 -6.09 -9.60 -27.95
C LYS A 393 -5.22 -8.75 -27.00
N LEU A 394 -5.45 -8.87 -25.70
CA LEU A 394 -4.65 -8.19 -24.68
C LEU A 394 -3.20 -8.68 -24.70
N VAL A 395 -2.99 -10.00 -24.77
CA VAL A 395 -1.65 -10.62 -24.86
C VAL A 395 -0.92 -10.22 -26.13
N ASP A 396 -1.60 -10.20 -27.28
CA ASP A 396 -0.98 -9.78 -28.53
C ASP A 396 -0.52 -8.30 -28.47
N ASN A 397 -1.33 -7.42 -27.85
CA ASN A 397 -0.93 -6.04 -27.61
C ASN A 397 0.24 -5.94 -26.61
N TYR A 398 0.23 -6.75 -25.56
CA TYR A 398 1.32 -6.82 -24.58
C TYR A 398 2.63 -7.28 -25.24
N LEU A 399 2.58 -8.35 -26.05
CA LEU A 399 3.74 -8.83 -26.80
C LEU A 399 4.29 -7.78 -27.76
N ALA A 400 3.42 -7.04 -28.45
CA ALA A 400 3.83 -5.94 -29.34
C ALA A 400 4.51 -4.78 -28.57
N GLU A 401 4.09 -4.54 -27.31
CA GLU A 401 4.66 -3.49 -26.47
C GLU A 401 6.03 -3.86 -25.89
N ILE A 402 6.23 -5.14 -25.50
CA ILE A 402 7.51 -5.61 -24.96
C ILE A 402 8.53 -6.02 -26.02
N ALA A 403 8.08 -6.30 -27.24
CA ALA A 403 8.93 -6.78 -28.36
C ALA A 403 10.14 -5.89 -28.70
N PRO A 404 10.10 -4.53 -28.55
CA PRO A 404 11.26 -3.67 -28.79
C PRO A 404 12.39 -3.79 -27.78
N ASP A 405 12.17 -4.44 -26.63
CA ASP A 405 13.20 -4.58 -25.59
C ASP A 405 14.31 -5.54 -26.05
N ALA A 406 15.49 -5.02 -26.29
CA ALA A 406 16.66 -5.78 -26.76
C ALA A 406 17.10 -6.90 -25.78
N ASN A 407 16.74 -6.81 -24.50
CA ASN A 407 17.04 -7.82 -23.49
C ASN A 407 15.99 -8.94 -23.44
N LEU A 408 14.90 -8.83 -24.18
CA LEU A 408 13.83 -9.82 -24.19
C LEU A 408 14.26 -11.09 -24.92
N LYS A 409 14.53 -12.15 -24.17
CA LYS A 409 14.92 -13.45 -24.73
C LYS A 409 13.77 -14.08 -25.50
N LEU A 410 14.09 -14.72 -26.64
CA LEU A 410 13.13 -15.44 -27.48
C LEU A 410 12.28 -16.43 -26.67
N ALA A 411 12.89 -17.18 -25.76
CA ALA A 411 12.18 -18.17 -24.96
C ALA A 411 11.05 -17.56 -24.11
N LYS A 412 11.27 -16.35 -23.54
CA LYS A 412 10.24 -15.66 -22.74
C LYS A 412 9.11 -15.12 -23.64
N PHE A 413 9.46 -14.54 -24.79
CA PHE A 413 8.46 -14.09 -25.77
C PHE A 413 7.56 -15.23 -26.24
N MET A 414 8.16 -16.37 -26.62
CA MET A 414 7.42 -17.57 -27.05
C MET A 414 6.57 -18.14 -25.92
N ALA A 415 7.11 -18.25 -24.70
CA ALA A 415 6.37 -18.79 -23.55
C ALA A 415 5.06 -18.02 -23.28
N VAL A 416 5.09 -16.69 -23.38
CA VAL A 416 3.88 -15.86 -23.25
C VAL A 416 2.93 -16.08 -24.42
N ALA A 417 3.44 -16.15 -25.65
CA ALA A 417 2.62 -16.31 -26.86
C ALA A 417 1.90 -17.67 -26.92
N GLU A 418 2.54 -18.72 -26.42
CA GLU A 418 2.07 -20.12 -26.42
C GLU A 418 1.16 -20.46 -25.21
N THR A 419 1.09 -19.60 -24.20
CA THR A 419 0.27 -19.87 -22.98
C THR A 419 -1.22 -20.02 -23.30
N LEU A 420 -1.72 -19.31 -24.32
CA LEU A 420 -3.11 -19.38 -24.73
C LEU A 420 -3.33 -20.41 -25.84
N PRO A 421 -4.47 -21.14 -25.81
CA PRO A 421 -4.78 -22.13 -26.83
C PRO A 421 -4.97 -21.49 -28.21
N THR A 422 -4.68 -22.24 -29.27
CA THR A 422 -4.70 -21.75 -30.66
C THR A 422 -6.07 -21.25 -31.13
N HIS A 423 -7.16 -21.74 -30.53
CA HIS A 423 -8.53 -21.28 -30.82
C HIS A 423 -8.88 -19.94 -30.14
N ALA A 424 -8.08 -19.48 -29.20
CA ALA A 424 -8.27 -18.17 -28.57
C ALA A 424 -8.03 -16.99 -29.53
N ARG A 425 -7.39 -17.24 -30.69
CA ARG A 425 -7.13 -16.24 -31.72
C ARG A 425 -7.92 -16.58 -32.97
N THR A 426 -8.92 -15.76 -33.29
CA THR A 426 -9.66 -15.87 -34.58
C THR A 426 -8.94 -15.18 -35.73
N ILE A 427 -8.21 -14.11 -35.43
CA ILE A 427 -7.40 -13.32 -36.35
C ILE A 427 -5.99 -13.24 -35.78
N HIS A 428 -4.97 -13.51 -36.61
CA HIS A 428 -3.57 -13.55 -36.19
C HIS A 428 -2.78 -12.25 -36.47
N ASP A 429 -3.44 -11.17 -36.81
CA ASP A 429 -2.80 -9.88 -37.12
C ASP A 429 -2.04 -9.32 -35.92
N GLY A 430 -2.61 -9.47 -34.71
CA GLY A 430 -2.00 -9.00 -33.46
C GLY A 430 -0.67 -9.68 -33.16
N ILE A 431 -0.67 -11.03 -33.21
CA ILE A 431 0.56 -11.82 -32.97
C ILE A 431 1.57 -11.61 -34.12
N TYR A 432 1.12 -11.51 -35.39
CA TYR A 432 1.99 -11.19 -36.50
C TYR A 432 2.69 -9.83 -36.28
N ARG A 433 1.96 -8.81 -35.91
CA ARG A 433 2.51 -7.48 -35.60
C ARG A 433 3.55 -7.55 -34.45
N ALA A 434 3.26 -8.28 -33.39
CA ALA A 434 4.19 -8.46 -32.28
C ALA A 434 5.49 -9.13 -32.73
N ILE A 435 5.40 -10.19 -33.56
CA ILE A 435 6.55 -10.90 -34.12
C ILE A 435 7.35 -10.01 -35.08
N ASP A 436 6.69 -9.23 -35.93
CA ASP A 436 7.39 -8.31 -36.84
C ASP A 436 8.19 -7.25 -36.06
N ILE A 437 7.61 -6.68 -35.00
CA ILE A 437 8.29 -5.73 -34.10
C ILE A 437 9.48 -6.43 -33.42
N TYR A 438 9.30 -7.67 -32.93
CA TYR A 438 10.38 -8.44 -32.31
C TYR A 438 11.53 -8.69 -33.28
N LEU A 439 11.26 -9.15 -34.50
CA LEU A 439 12.25 -9.38 -35.54
C LEU A 439 12.99 -8.10 -35.96
N LYS A 440 12.30 -6.97 -35.97
CA LYS A 440 12.88 -5.64 -36.23
C LYS A 440 13.85 -5.22 -35.15
N ALA A 441 13.54 -5.48 -33.89
CA ALA A 441 14.39 -5.14 -32.74
C ALA A 441 15.58 -6.11 -32.59
N HIS A 442 15.41 -7.38 -32.97
CA HIS A 442 16.41 -8.45 -32.79
C HIS A 442 17.00 -8.93 -34.13
N GLN A 443 17.69 -8.04 -34.82
CA GLN A 443 18.21 -8.31 -36.18
C GLN A 443 19.24 -9.46 -36.25
N GLY A 444 19.95 -9.74 -35.17
CA GLY A 444 20.93 -10.82 -35.04
C GLY A 444 20.33 -12.22 -34.79
N LEU A 445 18.99 -12.38 -34.86
CA LEU A 445 18.35 -13.67 -34.58
C LEU A 445 18.68 -14.73 -35.66
N PRO A 446 19.12 -15.94 -35.27
CA PRO A 446 19.38 -17.05 -36.22
C PRO A 446 18.12 -17.43 -37.02
N ASP A 447 18.30 -17.91 -38.24
CA ASP A 447 17.19 -18.33 -39.12
C ASP A 447 16.33 -19.46 -38.50
N ALA A 448 16.96 -20.37 -37.73
CA ALA A 448 16.26 -21.40 -36.99
C ALA A 448 15.27 -20.83 -35.97
N ASP A 449 15.63 -19.76 -35.29
CA ASP A 449 14.79 -19.11 -34.27
C ASP A 449 13.72 -18.21 -34.89
N ARG A 450 14.02 -17.59 -36.05
CA ARG A 450 12.99 -16.90 -36.86
C ARG A 450 11.91 -17.88 -37.32
N LYS A 451 12.30 -19.10 -37.73
CA LYS A 451 11.36 -20.17 -38.10
C LYS A 451 10.50 -20.63 -36.94
N LYS A 452 11.06 -20.69 -35.71
CA LYS A 452 10.28 -21.01 -34.50
C LYS A 452 9.22 -19.94 -34.22
N LEU A 453 9.59 -18.66 -34.29
CA LEU A 453 8.64 -17.55 -34.12
C LEU A 453 7.50 -17.59 -35.12
N CYS A 454 7.82 -17.84 -36.40
CA CYS A 454 6.81 -17.89 -37.46
C CYS A 454 5.83 -19.06 -37.32
N LYS A 455 6.15 -20.13 -36.58
CA LYS A 455 5.22 -21.22 -36.28
C LYS A 455 4.05 -20.78 -35.38
N LEU A 456 4.19 -19.67 -34.63
CA LEU A 456 3.11 -19.10 -33.82
C LEU A 456 2.02 -18.44 -34.65
N ILE A 457 2.29 -18.17 -35.93
CA ILE A 457 1.37 -17.50 -36.84
C ILE A 457 0.67 -18.56 -37.72
N ASP A 458 -0.65 -18.56 -37.69
CA ASP A 458 -1.46 -19.20 -38.69
C ASP A 458 -1.72 -18.18 -39.81
N PHE A 459 -0.98 -18.31 -40.92
CA PHE A 459 -1.06 -17.38 -42.05
C PHE A 459 -2.42 -17.39 -42.75
N GLN A 460 -3.21 -18.43 -42.56
CA GLN A 460 -4.59 -18.50 -43.07
C GLN A 460 -5.52 -17.54 -42.34
N LYS A 461 -5.22 -17.22 -41.07
CA LYS A 461 -6.00 -16.32 -40.22
C LYS A 461 -5.54 -14.85 -40.26
N LEU A 462 -4.64 -14.50 -41.19
CA LEU A 462 -4.25 -13.10 -41.40
C LEU A 462 -5.35 -12.37 -42.19
N SER A 463 -5.57 -11.10 -41.87
CA SER A 463 -6.34 -10.19 -42.71
C SER A 463 -5.64 -9.97 -44.05
N GLN A 464 -6.36 -9.45 -45.03
CA GLN A 464 -5.78 -9.12 -46.35
C GLN A 464 -4.65 -8.10 -46.23
N GLU A 465 -4.79 -7.10 -45.34
CA GLU A 465 -3.78 -6.07 -45.13
C GLU A 465 -2.52 -6.66 -44.49
N ALA A 466 -2.68 -7.49 -43.43
CA ALA A 466 -1.58 -8.16 -42.77
C ALA A 466 -0.89 -9.17 -43.71
N GLY A 467 -1.64 -9.90 -44.51
CA GLY A 467 -1.12 -10.83 -45.54
C GLY A 467 -0.30 -10.12 -46.61
N ALA A 468 -0.80 -9.01 -47.15
CA ALA A 468 -0.06 -8.19 -48.13
C ALA A 468 1.25 -7.61 -47.54
N HIS A 469 1.23 -7.17 -46.30
CA HIS A 469 2.44 -6.72 -45.60
C HIS A 469 3.42 -7.88 -45.34
N ALA A 470 2.92 -9.04 -44.93
CA ALA A 470 3.74 -10.22 -44.65
C ALA A 470 4.42 -10.78 -45.93
N ALA A 471 3.73 -10.73 -47.07
CA ALA A 471 4.28 -11.15 -48.36
C ALA A 471 5.50 -10.33 -48.81
N GLN A 472 5.63 -9.08 -48.32
CA GLN A 472 6.72 -8.17 -48.67
C GLN A 472 7.74 -8.01 -47.51
N ASN A 473 7.56 -8.74 -46.42
CA ASN A 473 8.39 -8.61 -45.23
C ASN A 473 9.64 -9.47 -45.29
N GLU A 474 10.77 -8.88 -45.68
CA GLU A 474 12.08 -9.55 -45.79
C GLU A 474 12.62 -10.12 -44.48
N ARG A 475 12.06 -9.74 -43.34
CA ARG A 475 12.46 -10.25 -42.02
C ARG A 475 11.92 -11.64 -41.74
N LEU A 476 10.87 -12.05 -42.46
CA LEU A 476 10.31 -13.39 -42.36
C LEU A 476 11.18 -14.42 -43.10
N PRO A 477 11.25 -15.68 -42.64
CA PRO A 477 11.86 -16.76 -43.38
C PRO A 477 11.16 -16.96 -44.72
N LEU A 478 11.92 -17.30 -45.79
CA LEU A 478 11.40 -17.52 -47.12
C LEU A 478 10.22 -18.51 -47.16
N GLN A 479 10.29 -19.57 -46.34
CA GLN A 479 9.21 -20.56 -46.25
C GLN A 479 7.88 -19.92 -45.78
N SER A 480 7.94 -18.98 -44.80
CA SER A 480 6.77 -18.27 -44.31
C SER A 480 6.18 -17.32 -45.37
N ILE A 481 7.04 -16.63 -46.13
CA ILE A 481 6.60 -15.77 -47.25
C ILE A 481 5.88 -16.60 -48.32
N VAL A 482 6.41 -17.77 -48.65
CA VAL A 482 5.76 -18.69 -49.62
C VAL A 482 4.39 -19.14 -49.11
N GLN A 483 4.25 -19.45 -47.81
CA GLN A 483 2.97 -19.81 -47.21
C GLN A 483 1.96 -18.65 -47.29
N VAL A 484 2.38 -17.43 -46.97
CA VAL A 484 1.53 -16.23 -47.11
C VAL A 484 1.04 -16.06 -48.53
N LEU A 485 1.95 -16.10 -49.52
CA LEU A 485 1.60 -15.96 -50.93
C LEU A 485 0.64 -17.05 -51.39
N TYR A 486 0.82 -18.28 -50.92
CA TYR A 486 -0.10 -19.40 -51.24
C TYR A 486 -1.52 -19.13 -50.70
N PHE A 487 -1.65 -18.68 -49.44
CA PHE A 487 -2.96 -18.38 -48.88
C PHE A 487 -3.61 -17.14 -49.51
N GLU A 488 -2.85 -16.13 -49.89
CA GLU A 488 -3.36 -14.98 -50.65
C GLU A 488 -3.85 -15.40 -52.02
N GLN A 489 -3.14 -16.31 -52.73
CA GLN A 489 -3.58 -16.85 -53.97
C GLN A 489 -4.88 -17.68 -53.86
N LEU A 490 -5.01 -18.50 -52.80
CA LEU A 490 -6.25 -19.22 -52.52
C LEU A 490 -7.42 -18.26 -52.26
N ARG A 491 -7.18 -17.18 -51.52
CA ARG A 491 -8.17 -16.16 -51.18
C ARG A 491 -8.67 -15.45 -52.45
N LEU A 492 -7.75 -15.08 -53.35
CA LEU A 492 -8.07 -14.47 -54.65
C LEU A 492 -8.86 -15.42 -55.53
N ARG A 493 -8.45 -16.72 -55.62
CA ARG A 493 -9.20 -17.73 -56.35
C ARG A 493 -10.63 -17.88 -55.84
N ASN A 494 -10.82 -17.99 -54.53
CA ASN A 494 -12.16 -18.11 -53.95
C ASN A 494 -13.01 -16.88 -54.23
N ALA A 495 -12.45 -15.66 -54.15
CA ALA A 495 -13.14 -14.43 -54.51
C ALA A 495 -13.57 -14.40 -55.98
N LEU A 496 -12.74 -14.88 -56.88
CA LEU A 496 -13.06 -15.00 -58.31
C LEU A 496 -14.12 -16.08 -58.56
N CYS A 497 -14.04 -17.25 -57.91
CA CYS A 497 -15.04 -18.31 -58.09
C CYS A 497 -16.41 -17.89 -57.54
N CYS A 498 -16.48 -17.14 -56.46
CA CYS A 498 -17.74 -16.61 -55.92
C CYS A 498 -18.37 -15.55 -56.85
N SER A 499 -17.56 -14.80 -57.60
CA SER A 499 -18.08 -13.81 -58.57
C SER A 499 -18.63 -14.42 -59.86
N TYR A 500 -18.37 -15.70 -60.18
CA TYR A 500 -18.92 -16.41 -61.33
C TYR A 500 -20.17 -17.25 -61.02
N ALA A 501 -20.58 -17.35 -59.76
CA ALA A 501 -21.73 -18.17 -59.35
C ALA A 501 -23.04 -17.37 -59.22
N ASP A 502 -23.04 -16.05 -59.42
CA ASP A 502 -24.18 -15.17 -59.13
C ASP A 502 -24.72 -14.48 -60.39
N ASP A 503 -24.91 -15.25 -61.50
CA ASP A 503 -25.50 -14.71 -62.73
C ASP A 503 -26.94 -15.20 -62.98
N ASP A 504 -27.67 -15.60 -61.96
CA ASP A 504 -29.10 -15.85 -62.06
C ASP A 504 -29.80 -15.53 -60.73
N HIS A 505 -30.32 -14.32 -60.58
CA HIS A 505 -31.45 -13.79 -59.82
C HIS A 505 -31.23 -12.44 -59.11
N LYS A 506 -31.80 -11.38 -59.72
CA LYS A 506 -32.35 -10.11 -59.21
C LYS A 506 -31.58 -9.27 -58.17
N PRO A 507 -31.59 -7.95 -58.34
CA PRO A 507 -30.71 -7.01 -57.62
C PRO A 507 -31.27 -6.66 -56.24
N VAL A 508 -30.52 -6.96 -55.20
CA VAL A 508 -30.66 -6.34 -53.89
C VAL A 508 -29.47 -5.44 -53.67
N HIS A 509 -29.74 -4.19 -53.31
CA HIS A 509 -28.81 -3.11 -53.04
C HIS A 509 -27.53 -3.56 -52.33
N HIS A 510 -26.42 -3.65 -53.06
CA HIS A 510 -25.09 -3.70 -52.47
C HIS A 510 -24.45 -2.32 -52.58
N GLN A 511 -24.17 -1.72 -51.45
CA GLN A 511 -23.31 -0.55 -51.35
C GLN A 511 -21.92 -0.91 -51.88
N SER A 512 -21.60 -0.36 -53.04
CA SER A 512 -20.31 -0.40 -53.69
C SER A 512 -19.20 0.14 -52.79
N TRP A 513 -18.32 -0.71 -52.31
CA TRP A 513 -17.02 -0.33 -51.80
C TRP A 513 -16.13 0.03 -53.00
N ARG A 514 -16.02 1.32 -53.30
CA ARG A 514 -15.05 1.84 -54.26
C ARG A 514 -13.64 1.56 -53.75
N ILE A 515 -12.92 0.70 -54.47
CA ILE A 515 -11.48 0.54 -54.34
C ILE A 515 -10.85 1.84 -54.83
N SER A 516 -10.41 2.66 -53.92
CA SER A 516 -9.55 3.81 -54.21
C SER A 516 -8.11 3.28 -54.31
N SER A 517 -7.62 3.14 -55.54
CA SER A 517 -6.18 2.98 -55.82
C SER A 517 -5.48 4.29 -55.47
N GLY A 518 -5.07 4.44 -54.23
CA GLY A 518 -4.29 5.56 -53.74
C GLY A 518 -2.85 5.14 -53.45
N ALA A 519 -1.97 5.67 -54.25
CA ALA A 519 -0.53 5.64 -54.27
C ALA A 519 0.17 5.26 -52.96
N LEU A 520 1.15 4.37 -53.12
CA LEU A 520 2.26 4.11 -52.21
C LEU A 520 2.87 5.40 -51.68
N SER A 521 2.56 5.75 -50.47
CA SER A 521 3.34 6.67 -49.68
C SER A 521 3.72 5.92 -48.39
N ALA A 522 5.00 5.67 -48.23
CA ALA A 522 5.62 5.14 -47.00
C ALA A 522 5.61 6.20 -45.90
N ALA A 523 4.45 6.80 -45.63
CA ALA A 523 4.22 7.67 -44.49
C ALA A 523 3.59 6.81 -43.40
N MET A 524 4.31 6.56 -42.31
CA MET A 524 3.78 5.98 -41.11
C MET A 524 2.46 6.69 -40.75
N SER A 525 1.42 5.92 -40.56
CA SER A 525 0.10 6.43 -40.16
C SER A 525 0.24 7.34 -38.93
N PRO A 526 -0.48 8.47 -38.85
CA PRO A 526 -0.50 9.32 -37.63
C PRO A 526 -0.84 8.54 -36.36
N ARG A 527 -1.59 7.46 -36.47
CA ARG A 527 -1.87 6.53 -35.36
C ARG A 527 -0.62 5.76 -34.88
N ASP A 528 0.26 5.37 -35.80
CA ASP A 528 1.49 4.64 -35.45
C ASP A 528 2.52 5.60 -34.82
N ASN A 529 2.60 6.84 -35.27
CA ASN A 529 3.42 7.87 -34.64
C ASN A 529 2.96 8.20 -33.22
N TYR A 530 1.65 8.30 -32.97
CA TYR A 530 1.12 8.55 -31.63
C TYR A 530 1.35 7.33 -30.71
N ALA A 531 1.18 6.12 -31.19
CA ALA A 531 1.48 4.91 -30.44
C ALA A 531 2.98 4.79 -30.13
N SER A 532 3.86 5.17 -31.07
CA SER A 532 5.31 5.21 -30.88
C SER A 532 5.71 6.24 -29.83
N LEU A 533 5.21 7.48 -29.91
CA LEU A 533 5.46 8.53 -28.90
C LEU A 533 4.94 8.15 -27.51
N ARG A 534 3.80 7.49 -27.44
CA ARG A 534 3.23 7.02 -26.17
C ARG A 534 4.08 5.91 -25.55
N ARG A 535 4.67 5.03 -26.40
CA ARG A 535 5.61 3.99 -25.99
C ARG A 535 6.90 4.60 -25.47
N GLU A 536 7.50 5.53 -26.21
CA GLU A 536 8.73 6.23 -25.83
C GLU A 536 8.55 7.02 -24.53
N ASN A 537 7.43 7.70 -24.34
CA ASN A 537 7.12 8.41 -23.11
C ASN A 537 6.96 7.47 -21.92
N ARG A 538 6.41 6.27 -22.15
CA ARG A 538 6.28 5.23 -21.12
C ARG A 538 7.64 4.64 -20.76
N GLU A 539 8.49 4.37 -21.75
CA GLU A 539 9.85 3.87 -21.59
C GLU A 539 10.72 4.86 -20.80
N LEU A 540 10.71 6.14 -21.18
CA LEU A 540 11.41 7.20 -20.45
C LEU A 540 10.95 7.33 -19.00
N LYS A 541 9.64 7.20 -18.71
CA LYS A 541 9.12 7.20 -17.33
C LYS A 541 9.62 6.01 -16.53
N LEU A 542 9.73 4.83 -17.14
CA LEU A 542 10.26 3.63 -16.49
C LEU A 542 11.77 3.72 -16.25
N GLU A 543 12.52 4.27 -17.21
CA GLU A 543 13.96 4.51 -17.00
C GLU A 543 14.21 5.54 -15.91
N LEU A 544 13.41 6.60 -15.85
CA LEU A 544 13.46 7.57 -14.75
C LEU A 544 13.18 6.91 -13.40
N ALA A 545 12.19 6.03 -13.32
CA ALA A 545 11.89 5.28 -12.10
C ALA A 545 13.05 4.35 -11.71
N ARG A 546 13.67 3.65 -12.69
CA ARG A 546 14.86 2.82 -12.47
C ARG A 546 16.06 3.62 -11.96
N MET A 547 16.35 4.73 -12.63
CA MET A 547 17.48 5.59 -12.21
C MET A 547 17.30 6.13 -10.80
N ARG A 548 16.06 6.50 -10.44
CA ARG A 548 15.72 6.96 -9.09
C ARG A 548 15.94 5.87 -8.04
N MET A 549 15.53 4.62 -8.32
CA MET A 549 15.79 3.50 -7.42
C MET A 549 17.29 3.21 -7.26
N ARG A 550 18.07 3.21 -8.36
CA ARG A 550 19.51 3.04 -8.30
C ARG A 550 20.20 4.14 -7.50
N LEU A 551 19.74 5.37 -7.66
CA LEU A 551 20.24 6.51 -6.91
C LEU A 551 19.97 6.35 -5.41
N ASN A 552 18.79 5.91 -5.04
CA ASN A 552 18.40 5.59 -3.67
C ASN A 552 19.24 4.44 -3.08
N ASP A 553 19.51 3.40 -3.87
CA ASP A 553 20.35 2.27 -3.43
C ASP A 553 21.82 2.70 -3.24
N LEU A 554 22.35 3.50 -4.16
CA LEU A 554 23.70 4.08 -4.03
C LEU A 554 23.79 5.04 -2.84
N GLU A 555 22.76 5.83 -2.56
CA GLU A 555 22.67 6.67 -1.37
C GLU A 555 22.67 5.83 -0.09
N LYS A 556 21.92 4.72 -0.06
CA LYS A 556 21.94 3.77 1.06
C LYS A 556 23.31 3.16 1.27
N GLU A 557 23.98 2.72 0.19
CA GLU A 557 25.34 2.19 0.25
C GLU A 557 26.34 3.25 0.74
N HIS A 558 26.22 4.49 0.26
CA HIS A 558 27.04 5.61 0.70
C HIS A 558 26.85 5.94 2.18
N VAL A 559 25.61 5.94 2.67
CA VAL A 559 25.30 6.13 4.10
C VAL A 559 25.87 4.98 4.93
N CYS A 560 25.78 3.73 4.44
CA CYS A 560 26.34 2.56 5.10
C CYS A 560 27.87 2.66 5.16
N MET A 561 28.53 3.00 4.06
CA MET A 561 29.98 3.22 3.98
C MET A 561 30.46 4.37 4.88
N LYS A 562 29.69 5.48 4.94
CA LYS A 562 29.98 6.59 5.84
C LYS A 562 29.86 6.18 7.31
N ARG A 563 28.86 5.37 7.65
CA ARG A 563 28.66 4.82 9.00
C ARG A 563 29.80 3.89 9.40
N ASP A 564 30.28 3.07 8.48
CA ASP A 564 31.40 2.16 8.73
C ASP A 564 32.73 2.89 8.80
N MET A 565 32.93 3.95 8.04
CA MET A 565 34.08 4.85 8.18
C MET A 565 34.11 5.57 9.53
N VAL A 566 32.95 6.09 9.99
CA VAL A 566 32.84 6.72 11.31
C VAL A 566 33.10 5.71 12.44
N LYS A 567 32.57 4.49 12.32
CA LYS A 567 32.88 3.40 13.27
C LYS A 567 34.35 2.99 13.24
N SER A 568 34.97 2.97 12.07
CA SER A 568 36.42 2.63 11.94
C SER A 568 37.30 3.74 12.49
N HIS A 569 36.96 5.00 12.30
CA HIS A 569 37.65 6.15 12.90
C HIS A 569 37.49 6.18 14.42
N SER A 570 36.31 5.91 14.94
CA SER A 570 36.03 5.81 16.38
C SER A 570 36.87 4.69 17.04
N ARG A 571 37.00 3.53 16.37
CA ARG A 571 37.87 2.44 16.88
C ARG A 571 39.36 2.77 16.80
N LYS A 572 39.83 3.48 15.78
CA LYS A 572 41.23 3.94 15.66
C LYS A 572 41.54 5.09 16.63
N PHE A 573 40.57 5.97 16.92
CA PHE A 573 40.74 7.04 17.91
C PHE A 573 40.82 6.50 19.34
N MET A 574 39.99 5.54 19.71
CA MET A 574 40.02 4.90 21.05
C MET A 574 41.32 4.09 21.26
N SER A 575 41.87 3.46 20.23
CA SER A 575 43.12 2.71 20.34
C SER A 575 44.37 3.60 20.35
N SER A 576 44.31 4.83 19.81
CA SER A 576 45.43 5.78 19.85
C SER A 576 45.43 6.67 21.10
N PHE A 577 44.27 6.88 21.75
CA PHE A 577 44.17 7.63 23.01
C PHE A 577 44.72 6.84 24.18
N SER A 578 44.59 5.53 24.19
CA SER A 578 45.11 4.64 25.24
C SER A 578 46.65 4.51 25.22
N LYS A 579 47.32 4.86 24.11
CA LYS A 579 48.78 4.81 23.98
C LYS A 579 49.50 6.17 24.20
N ARG A 580 48.79 7.29 24.36
CA ARG A 580 49.35 8.62 24.52
C ARG A 580 49.24 9.27 25.90
N ILE A 581 48.57 8.63 26.86
CA ILE A 581 48.48 9.13 28.27
C ILE A 581 49.68 8.69 29.12
N GLY A 582 50.69 8.02 28.50
CA GLY A 582 51.85 7.51 29.21
C GLY A 582 53.14 8.32 29.10
N LYS A 583 53.18 9.51 28.51
CA LYS A 583 54.38 10.37 28.54
C LYS A 583 54.02 11.80 28.14
N LEU A 584 54.10 12.72 29.09
CA LEU A 584 54.75 14.04 29.03
C LEU A 584 54.07 15.01 30.01
N SER A 585 54.76 15.13 31.13
CA SER A 585 54.78 16.33 31.94
C SER A 585 55.78 17.31 31.34
N PHE A 586 55.56 18.58 31.55
CA PHE A 586 56.46 19.74 31.59
C PHE A 586 56.21 20.89 30.61
N PHE A 587 55.95 22.06 31.24
CA PHE A 587 56.24 23.46 30.90
C PHE A 587 55.64 24.02 29.59
N GLY A 588 55.16 25.22 29.51
CA GLY A 588 55.09 26.42 30.29
C GLY A 588 54.54 27.58 29.45
N ARG A 589 53.83 28.45 30.11
CA ARG A 589 53.81 29.92 30.05
C ARG A 589 53.75 30.66 28.69
N SER A 590 52.75 31.50 28.63
CA SER A 590 52.69 32.96 28.37
C SER A 590 51.99 33.43 27.10
N SER A 591 50.90 34.18 27.34
CA SER A 591 50.61 35.59 26.97
C SER A 591 50.53 35.86 25.47
N SER A 592 49.57 36.56 24.95
CA SER A 592 48.84 37.74 25.25
C SER A 592 47.99 38.20 24.06
N ARG A 593 46.84 38.78 24.37
CA ARG A 593 46.21 39.94 23.73
C ARG A 593 45.94 40.02 22.23
N GLY A 594 44.68 40.39 21.93
CA GLY A 594 44.28 41.40 20.98
C GLY A 594 42.99 41.08 20.23
N SER A 595 41.86 41.45 20.75
CA SER A 595 40.84 42.40 20.30
C SER A 595 40.73 42.64 18.81
N SER A 596 39.55 42.41 18.26
CA SER A 596 38.61 43.40 17.70
C SER A 596 37.77 42.87 16.56
N SER A 597 36.47 42.91 16.70
CA SER A 597 35.49 43.05 15.60
C SER A 597 35.66 44.48 15.05
N PRO A 598 35.11 44.89 13.89
CA PRO A 598 33.71 44.72 13.51
C PRO A 598 33.35 44.69 11.99
N SER A 599 32.06 44.54 11.77
CA SER A 599 31.17 45.16 10.75
C SER A 599 31.07 44.63 9.33
N ARG A 600 29.83 44.24 9.03
CA ARG A 600 28.95 44.54 7.89
C ARG A 600 29.59 45.22 6.64
N GLN A 601 29.30 44.62 5.50
CA GLN A 601 28.61 45.33 4.41
C GLN A 601 28.07 44.36 3.32
N SER A 602 26.82 44.64 2.97
CA SER A 602 26.10 44.18 1.80
C SER A 602 26.64 44.80 0.53
N TYR A 603 26.60 44.06 -0.58
CA TYR A 603 26.32 44.66 -1.88
C TYR A 603 25.58 43.69 -2.80
N ARG A 604 24.66 44.27 -3.49
CA ARG A 604 23.69 43.83 -4.49
C ARG A 604 24.30 43.90 -5.89
N THR A 605 23.59 43.26 -6.86
CA THR A 605 23.57 43.48 -8.33
C THR A 605 24.75 42.84 -9.08
N ASP A 606 24.62 42.23 -10.26
CA ASP A 606 23.70 42.44 -11.38
C ASP A 606 23.75 41.26 -12.37
N SER A 607 22.67 41.14 -13.11
CA SER A 607 22.44 40.34 -14.30
C SER A 607 23.50 40.51 -15.39
N LYS A 608 23.79 39.46 -16.15
CA LYS A 608 24.03 39.57 -17.60
C LYS A 608 23.69 38.30 -18.36
N VAL A 609 22.69 38.40 -19.18
CA VAL A 609 22.34 37.67 -20.39
C VAL A 609 23.52 37.69 -21.38
N ILE A 610 23.87 36.55 -21.97
CA ILE A 610 24.54 36.49 -23.27
C ILE A 610 23.86 35.42 -24.13
N GLU A 611 23.06 35.86 -25.06
CA GLU A 611 22.76 35.21 -26.35
C GLU A 611 24.04 35.11 -27.20
N ARG A 612 24.17 34.01 -27.92
CA ARG A 612 24.82 33.94 -29.25
C ARG A 612 24.33 32.63 -29.92
N THR A 613 23.36 32.72 -30.81
CA THR A 613 23.44 32.82 -32.29
C THR A 613 24.23 31.75 -33.02
N CYS A 614 23.47 31.10 -33.87
CA CYS A 614 23.72 30.21 -34.99
C CYS A 614 24.99 30.46 -35.80
N ALA A 615 25.56 29.41 -36.36
CA ALA A 615 25.93 29.32 -37.76
C ALA A 615 26.03 27.87 -38.22
N SER A 616 25.26 27.57 -39.25
CA SER A 616 25.36 26.48 -40.20
C SER A 616 26.64 26.53 -41.00
N THR A 617 27.17 25.40 -41.40
CA THR A 617 27.58 25.05 -42.78
C THR A 617 28.19 23.64 -42.83
N ASP A 618 27.74 22.93 -43.84
CA ASP A 618 28.14 21.76 -44.67
C ASP A 618 27.81 20.39 -44.13
#